data_079e47f2216be135e91ff073e6b7dc9e
#
_entry.id   079e47f2216be135e91ff073e6b7dc9e
#
_cell.length_a   1.000
_cell.length_b   1.000
_cell.length_c   1.000
_cell.angle_alpha   90.00
_cell.angle_beta   90.00
_cell.angle_gamma   90.00
#
_symmetry.space_group_name_H-M   'P 1'
#
loop_
_entity.id
_entity.type
_entity.pdbx_description
1 polymer ?
#
loop_
_entity_poly.entity_id
_entity_poly.type
_entity_poly.pdbx_seq_one_letter_code
_entity_poly.pdbx_strand_id
1 'polypeptide(L)'
;PHEQRRLRGLMEQIDYTAYVSNREVVGQMLASIDPAHFQRLAVTAATARAKWVAEALRQSESGAPSTPDQVARLTAYRTAYEELAEAYEGLRRMVERGYIPMKAQA
;
A
#
# COMPACT_ATOMS: atom_id res chain seq x y z
N PRO A 1 34.63 18.06 -5.29
CA PRO A 1 34.68 19.23 -4.43
C PRO A 1 33.58 20.24 -4.73
N HIS A 2 33.82 21.24 -5.55
CA HIS A 2 32.84 22.30 -5.78
C HIS A 2 31.58 21.81 -6.50
N GLU A 3 31.72 21.03 -7.56
CA GLU A 3 30.60 20.48 -8.31
C GLU A 3 29.81 19.47 -7.48
N GLN A 4 30.47 18.68 -6.65
CA GLN A 4 29.82 17.72 -5.77
C GLN A 4 28.99 18.43 -4.68
N ARG A 5 29.50 19.54 -4.13
CA ARG A 5 28.76 20.32 -3.15
C ARG A 5 27.52 20.96 -3.77
N ARG A 6 27.67 21.48 -4.98
CA ARG A 6 26.54 22.09 -5.70
C ARG A 6 25.47 21.06 -5.99
N LEU A 7 25.86 19.88 -6.45
CA LEU A 7 24.94 18.80 -6.73
C LEU A 7 24.19 18.34 -5.48
N ARG A 8 24.95 18.20 -4.36
CA ARG A 8 24.35 17.83 -3.09
C ARG A 8 23.29 18.85 -2.64
N GLY A 9 23.60 20.14 -2.76
CA GLY A 9 22.65 21.20 -2.43
C GLY A 9 21.40 21.16 -3.28
N LEU A 10 21.54 20.88 -4.58
CA LEU A 10 20.40 20.73 -5.47
C LEU A 10 19.55 19.52 -5.11
N MET A 11 20.20 18.41 -4.77
CA MET A 11 19.47 17.18 -4.37
C MET A 11 18.71 17.40 -3.06
N GLU A 12 19.30 18.08 -2.09
CA GLU A 12 18.62 18.43 -0.85
C GLU A 12 17.40 19.30 -1.11
N GLN A 13 17.52 20.25 -2.04
CA GLN A 13 16.41 21.11 -2.41
C GLN A 13 15.28 20.34 -3.09
N ILE A 14 15.64 19.43 -3.99
CA ILE A 14 14.67 18.54 -4.66
C ILE A 14 13.94 17.69 -3.64
N ASP A 15 14.67 17.08 -2.72
CA ASP A 15 14.11 16.22 -1.68
C ASP A 15 13.18 17.01 -0.75
N TYR A 16 13.57 18.23 -0.38
CA TYR A 16 12.74 19.08 0.45
C TYR A 16 11.45 19.48 -0.26
N THR A 17 11.54 19.85 -1.55
CA THR A 17 10.37 20.18 -2.34
C THR A 17 9.41 19.00 -2.45
N ALA A 18 9.94 17.80 -2.70
CA ALA A 18 9.15 16.60 -2.75
C ALA A 18 8.46 16.32 -1.40
N TYR A 19 9.19 16.47 -0.30
CA TYR A 19 8.64 16.28 1.04
C TYR A 19 7.47 17.25 1.31
N VAL A 20 7.67 18.53 1.06
CA VAL A 20 6.63 19.53 1.29
C VAL A 20 5.40 19.29 0.42
N SER A 21 5.61 18.97 -0.86
CA SER A 21 4.53 18.69 -1.79
C SER A 21 3.71 17.47 -1.37
N ASN A 22 4.38 16.39 -0.99
CA ASN A 22 3.72 15.18 -0.50
C ASN A 22 2.93 15.44 0.77
N ARG A 23 3.54 16.13 1.73
CA ARG A 23 2.88 16.45 2.99
C ARG A 23 1.61 17.27 2.76
N GLU A 24 1.67 18.26 1.88
CA GLU A 24 0.53 19.10 1.57
C GLU A 24 -0.58 18.34 0.87
N VAL A 25 -0.27 17.64 -0.21
CA VAL A 25 -1.26 16.91 -1.00
C VAL A 25 -1.88 15.75 -0.20
N VAL A 26 -1.03 14.95 0.43
CA VAL A 26 -1.48 13.81 1.24
C VAL A 26 -2.31 14.30 2.41
N GLY A 27 -1.88 15.36 3.09
CA GLY A 27 -2.62 15.92 4.22
C GLY A 27 -4.00 16.43 3.84
N GLN A 28 -4.16 16.97 2.63
CA GLN A 28 -5.47 17.42 2.13
C GLN A 28 -6.40 16.23 1.84
N MET A 29 -5.86 15.17 1.26
CA MET A 29 -6.67 14.03 0.85
C MET A 29 -6.92 13.03 1.98
N LEU A 30 -5.98 12.92 2.91
CA LEU A 30 -6.02 11.97 4.02
C LEU A 30 -5.93 12.76 5.34
N ALA A 31 -6.94 13.58 5.60
CA ALA A 31 -6.89 14.60 6.64
C ALA A 31 -6.60 14.07 8.04
N SER A 32 -7.01 12.83 8.35
CA SER A 32 -6.89 12.32 9.71
C SER A 32 -6.83 10.79 9.68
N ILE A 33 -5.71 10.24 10.12
CA ILE A 33 -5.50 8.79 10.19
C ILE A 33 -5.20 8.42 11.64
N ASP A 34 -5.83 7.35 12.11
CA ASP A 34 -5.57 6.78 13.42
C ASP A 34 -5.28 5.27 13.30
N PRO A 35 -4.85 4.61 14.38
CA PRO A 35 -4.54 3.18 14.31
C PRO A 35 -5.71 2.30 13.86
N ALA A 36 -6.96 2.72 14.08
CA ALA A 36 -8.12 1.96 13.63
C ALA A 36 -8.21 1.89 12.11
N HIS A 37 -7.75 2.91 11.39
CA HIS A 37 -7.70 2.88 9.93
C HIS A 37 -6.76 1.79 9.44
N PHE A 38 -5.59 1.66 10.07
CA PHE A 38 -4.63 0.60 9.75
C PHE A 38 -5.22 -0.78 10.02
N GLN A 39 -5.89 -0.94 11.17
CA GLN A 39 -6.51 -2.21 11.52
C GLN A 39 -7.56 -2.63 10.50
N ARG A 40 -8.45 -1.71 10.11
CA ARG A 40 -9.48 -2.00 9.12
C ARG A 40 -8.90 -2.34 7.76
N LEU A 41 -7.88 -1.62 7.33
CA LEU A 41 -7.22 -1.88 6.05
C LEU A 41 -6.48 -3.22 6.09
N ALA A 42 -5.81 -3.54 7.20
CA ALA A 42 -5.15 -4.83 7.38
C ALA A 42 -6.15 -5.99 7.32
N VAL A 43 -7.30 -5.85 7.98
CA VAL A 43 -8.36 -6.88 7.94
C VAL A 43 -8.89 -7.05 6.52
N THR A 44 -9.11 -5.96 5.81
CA THR A 44 -9.58 -6.01 4.42
C THR A 44 -8.59 -6.73 3.52
N ALA A 45 -7.30 -6.42 3.66
CA ALA A 45 -6.24 -7.09 2.90
C ALA A 45 -6.14 -8.58 3.25
N ALA A 46 -6.21 -8.92 4.54
CA ALA A 46 -6.18 -10.31 5.00
C ALA A 46 -7.37 -11.10 4.47
N THR A 47 -8.54 -10.49 4.44
CA THR A 47 -9.75 -11.11 3.91
C THR A 47 -9.59 -11.41 2.41
N ALA A 48 -9.06 -10.47 1.66
CA ALA A 48 -8.79 -10.66 0.23
C ALA A 48 -7.78 -11.78 0.00
N ARG A 49 -6.72 -11.84 0.81
CA ARG A 49 -5.71 -12.90 0.74
C ARG A 49 -6.33 -14.27 1.01
N ALA A 50 -7.15 -14.37 2.04
CA ALA A 50 -7.81 -15.63 2.40
C ALA A 50 -8.76 -16.10 1.30
N LYS A 51 -9.49 -15.19 0.66
CA LYS A 51 -10.37 -15.52 -0.46
C LYS A 51 -9.59 -16.08 -1.64
N TRP A 52 -8.44 -15.49 -1.94
CA TRP A 52 -7.58 -15.99 -3.01
C TRP A 52 -7.11 -17.42 -2.75
N VAL A 53 -6.58 -17.67 -1.56
CA VAL A 53 -6.08 -18.99 -1.18
C VAL A 53 -7.23 -20.01 -1.12
N ALA A 54 -8.37 -19.63 -0.56
CA ALA A 54 -9.55 -20.51 -0.48
C ALA A 54 -10.02 -20.92 -1.86
N GLU A 55 -10.01 -20.01 -2.84
CA GLU A 55 -10.38 -20.32 -4.22
C GLU A 55 -9.41 -21.32 -4.85
N ALA A 56 -8.12 -21.14 -4.62
CA ALA A 56 -7.11 -22.05 -5.12
C ALA A 56 -7.29 -23.45 -4.54
N LEU A 57 -7.56 -23.54 -3.23
CA LEU A 57 -7.82 -24.82 -2.57
C LEU A 57 -9.06 -25.52 -3.12
N ARG A 58 -10.15 -24.75 -3.32
CA ARG A 58 -11.37 -25.30 -3.91
C ARG A 58 -11.14 -25.84 -5.32
N GLN A 59 -10.42 -25.10 -6.16
CA GLN A 59 -10.11 -25.57 -7.51
C GLN A 59 -9.25 -26.82 -7.53
N SER A 60 -8.41 -27.02 -6.52
CA SER A 60 -7.54 -28.20 -6.44
C SER A 60 -8.28 -29.50 -6.07
N GLU A 61 -9.50 -29.40 -5.53
CA GLU A 61 -10.24 -30.56 -5.05
C GLU A 61 -10.57 -31.57 -6.16
N SER A 62 -10.81 -31.09 -7.38
CA SER A 62 -11.16 -31.96 -8.51
C SER A 62 -9.96 -32.73 -9.06
N GLY A 63 -8.73 -32.29 -8.79
CA GLY A 63 -7.52 -32.86 -9.38
C GLY A 63 -7.36 -32.60 -10.86
N ALA A 64 -8.31 -31.92 -11.50
CA ALA A 64 -8.23 -31.57 -12.90
C ALA A 64 -7.47 -30.22 -13.09
N PRO A 65 -6.86 -30.00 -14.27
CA PRO A 65 -6.25 -28.69 -14.56
C PRO A 65 -7.29 -27.57 -14.51
N SER A 66 -6.87 -26.39 -14.04
CA SER A 66 -7.73 -25.22 -14.00
C SER A 66 -8.13 -24.77 -15.40
N THR A 67 -9.39 -24.43 -15.57
CA THR A 67 -9.90 -23.85 -16.82
C THR A 67 -9.46 -22.38 -16.94
N PRO A 68 -9.49 -21.80 -18.14
CA PRO A 68 -9.19 -20.37 -18.28
C PRO A 68 -10.06 -19.47 -17.40
N ASP A 69 -11.34 -19.77 -17.23
CA ASP A 69 -12.23 -19.01 -16.35
C ASP A 69 -11.80 -19.13 -14.88
N GLN A 70 -11.38 -20.32 -14.46
CA GLN A 70 -10.88 -20.55 -13.11
C GLN A 70 -9.59 -19.77 -12.85
N VAL A 71 -8.69 -19.74 -13.82
CA VAL A 71 -7.45 -18.95 -13.73
C VAL A 71 -7.77 -17.46 -13.63
N ALA A 72 -8.71 -16.97 -14.45
CA ALA A 72 -9.13 -15.57 -14.42
C ALA A 72 -9.71 -15.20 -13.05
N ARG A 73 -10.46 -16.12 -12.43
CA ARG A 73 -11.01 -15.90 -11.09
C ARG A 73 -9.92 -15.80 -10.03
N LEU A 74 -8.91 -16.67 -10.09
CA LEU A 74 -7.75 -16.58 -9.20
C LEU A 74 -7.02 -15.26 -9.38
N THR A 75 -6.81 -14.84 -10.62
CA THR A 75 -6.14 -13.57 -10.91
C THR A 75 -6.90 -12.39 -10.33
N ALA A 76 -8.22 -12.38 -10.44
CA ALA A 76 -9.05 -11.32 -9.87
C ALA A 76 -8.91 -11.24 -8.34
N TYR A 77 -8.96 -12.37 -7.66
CA TYR A 77 -8.78 -12.40 -6.20
C TYR A 77 -7.37 -11.98 -5.78
N ARG A 78 -6.36 -12.46 -6.51
CA ARG A 78 -4.96 -12.09 -6.23
C ARG A 78 -4.73 -10.60 -6.42
N THR A 79 -5.25 -10.03 -7.51
CA THR A 79 -5.11 -8.61 -7.80
C THR A 79 -5.74 -7.78 -6.68
N ALA A 80 -6.93 -8.15 -6.22
CA ALA A 80 -7.57 -7.46 -5.10
C ALA A 80 -6.70 -7.47 -3.84
N TYR A 81 -6.13 -8.62 -3.50
CA TYR A 81 -5.22 -8.72 -2.37
C TYR A 81 -3.97 -7.85 -2.56
N GLU A 82 -3.32 -7.95 -3.71
CA GLU A 82 -2.08 -7.21 -3.97
C GLU A 82 -2.30 -5.70 -3.90
N GLU A 83 -3.39 -5.20 -4.48
CA GLU A 83 -3.72 -3.78 -4.43
C GLU A 83 -3.95 -3.31 -2.99
N LEU A 84 -4.66 -4.07 -2.19
CA LEU A 84 -4.91 -3.72 -0.79
C LEU A 84 -3.64 -3.77 0.06
N ALA A 85 -2.80 -4.77 -0.17
CA ALA A 85 -1.53 -4.91 0.54
C ALA A 85 -0.58 -3.77 0.18
N GLU A 86 -0.51 -3.39 -1.09
CA GLU A 86 0.30 -2.26 -1.54
C GLU A 86 -0.21 -0.94 -0.96
N ALA A 87 -1.53 -0.75 -0.91
CA ALA A 87 -2.12 0.44 -0.30
C ALA A 87 -1.79 0.53 1.19
N TYR A 88 -1.82 -0.59 1.89
CA TYR A 88 -1.43 -0.65 3.30
C TYR A 88 0.02 -0.21 3.49
N GLU A 89 0.94 -0.78 2.70
CA GLU A 89 2.35 -0.40 2.78
C GLU A 89 2.59 1.04 2.36
N GLY A 90 1.84 1.52 1.38
CA GLY A 90 1.89 2.93 0.97
C GLY A 90 1.49 3.86 2.09
N LEU A 91 0.40 3.56 2.77
CA LEU A 91 -0.06 4.35 3.92
C LEU A 91 0.97 4.33 5.05
N ARG A 92 1.52 3.15 5.35
CA ARG A 92 2.55 3.01 6.37
C ARG A 92 3.76 3.89 6.07
N ARG A 93 4.24 3.89 4.83
CA ARG A 93 5.36 4.74 4.41
C ARG A 93 5.04 6.22 4.51
N MET A 94 3.82 6.63 4.19
CA MET A 94 3.39 8.03 4.32
C MET A 94 3.47 8.51 5.76
N VAL A 95 3.04 7.67 6.71
CA VAL A 95 3.16 7.99 8.13
C VAL A 95 4.62 8.03 8.56
N GLU A 96 5.41 7.03 8.16
CA GLU A 96 6.82 6.93 8.50
C GLU A 96 7.61 8.14 8.01
N ARG A 97 7.29 8.65 6.83
CA ARG A 97 7.95 9.82 6.25
C ARG A 97 7.40 11.16 6.77
N GLY A 98 6.41 11.12 7.62
CA GLY A 98 5.84 12.32 8.22
C GLY A 98 4.87 13.09 7.33
N TYR A 99 4.35 12.45 6.27
CA TYR A 99 3.36 13.10 5.40
C TYR A 99 1.99 13.19 6.06
N ILE A 100 1.70 12.30 7.02
CA ILE A 100 0.44 12.26 7.74
C ILE A 100 0.75 12.17 9.23
N PRO A 101 0.26 13.10 10.06
CA PRO A 101 0.37 12.93 11.50
C PRO A 101 -0.60 11.86 11.98
N MET A 102 -0.12 10.92 12.81
CA MET A 102 -0.98 9.92 13.43
C MET A 102 -1.65 10.49 14.65
N LYS A 103 -2.97 10.28 14.77
CA LYS A 103 -3.65 10.58 16.01
C LYS A 103 -3.21 9.61 17.09
N ALA A 104 -2.85 10.14 18.25
CA ALA A 104 -2.56 9.31 19.41
C ALA A 104 -3.83 8.59 19.83
N GLN A 105 -3.71 7.31 20.18
CA GLN A 105 -4.80 6.60 20.83
C GLN A 105 -4.92 7.10 22.27
N ALA A 106 -6.14 7.45 22.61
CA ALA A 106 -6.42 7.86 23.99
C ALA A 106 -6.31 6.64 24.93
#